data_7323f4b555325279f1c485af289aa86c
#
_entry.id   7323f4b555325279f1c485af289aa86c
#
_cell.length_a   1.000
_cell.length_b   1.000
_cell.length_c   1.000
_cell.angle_alpha   90.00
_cell.angle_beta   90.00
_cell.angle_gamma   90.00
#
_symmetry.space_group_name_H-M   'P 1'
#
loop_
_entity.id
_entity.type
_entity.pdbx_description
1 polymer ?
#
loop_
_entity_poly.entity_id
_entity_poly.type
_entity_poly.pdbx_seq_one_letter_code
_entity_poly.pdbx_strand_id
1 'polypeptide(L)'
;MPQMKLFGNSRSAARVAGRRKAEPENEPKEKKQKKKKPLKVLAIWLTVILCLEGLYFFLCYTQNSFVKRWRTIYIQTAMSTMRHQWMATYLLPEPVIDEVLQMRIQAAEAVGDKESSWSKEPETTTPAEPVEPAIKPIDTTVTEMETETMTPEDEQALAKEAFYEMFWELDQATMEAYVEQNPSVLDNGWENININEAGLDDNGTSIMTTMGEQVLAINAKEEIMLVRVEGSGYRGILAIAKDPARLNVENSSGVGQFGQLTGTIAQAHNGILATTCSGFIDIDSQGNWGNGNGGLIAGYAMSNGHGYGTHYVSNPNFQYYRLEIHTDNLIYIKKVDKEVSEDCRDATEFQPPIIIDGEVLQNDYWVELNPRVCIGQSDKYEMLLLVIEGRLYTEGILGTDVNECAKILQRHNAVKAMNVDGGTSAMMWYDGEYVIRGSNSATRYTGSRPVPNAFVYHKVEE
;
A
#
# COMPACT_ATOMS: atom_id res chain seq x y z
N MET A 1 49.88 -10.50 -20.63
CA MET A 1 51.05 -11.24 -21.20
C MET A 1 50.87 -12.70 -20.92
N PRO A 2 51.19 -13.66 -21.80
CA PRO A 2 51.55 -13.58 -23.22
C PRO A 2 50.52 -14.28 -24.14
N GLN A 3 50.34 -13.84 -25.37
CA GLN A 3 50.98 -14.16 -26.66
C GLN A 3 50.69 -15.58 -27.15
N MET A 4 49.97 -15.66 -28.26
CA MET A 4 50.44 -15.73 -29.66
C MET A 4 50.93 -17.10 -30.17
N LYS A 5 50.37 -17.58 -31.31
CA LYS A 5 51.02 -18.07 -32.55
C LYS A 5 50.01 -18.87 -33.37
N LEU A 6 49.55 -18.49 -34.54
CA LEU A 6 50.16 -18.49 -35.89
C LEU A 6 50.91 -19.77 -36.28
N PHE A 7 50.42 -20.37 -37.41
CA PHE A 7 51.15 -21.04 -38.52
C PHE A 7 50.10 -21.73 -39.36
N GLY A 8 49.92 -21.60 -40.64
CA GLY A 8 50.87 -21.27 -41.73
C GLY A 8 51.16 -22.48 -42.62
N ASN A 9 51.00 -22.26 -43.91
CA ASN A 9 51.57 -23.02 -45.08
C ASN A 9 50.72 -24.18 -45.62
N SER A 10 50.43 -24.23 -46.90
CA SER A 10 50.98 -23.90 -48.22
C SER A 10 51.24 -25.16 -49.04
N ARG A 11 50.98 -25.05 -50.37
CA ARG A 11 51.51 -25.80 -51.56
C ARG A 11 50.76 -27.12 -51.88
N SER A 12 50.61 -27.48 -53.14
CA SER A 12 51.10 -27.05 -54.43
C SER A 12 50.37 -27.74 -55.57
N ALA A 13 50.31 -27.06 -56.64
CA ALA A 13 50.17 -27.37 -58.06
C ALA A 13 50.34 -28.81 -58.57
N ALA A 14 49.53 -29.16 -59.58
CA ALA A 14 49.98 -29.90 -60.77
C ALA A 14 49.07 -29.61 -61.98
N ARG A 15 49.69 -29.19 -63.06
CA ARG A 15 49.17 -29.03 -64.42
C ARG A 15 48.91 -30.39 -65.05
N VAL A 16 47.80 -30.54 -65.81
CA VAL A 16 47.86 -31.32 -67.09
C VAL A 16 46.92 -30.65 -68.11
N ALA A 17 47.47 -30.42 -69.28
CA ALA A 17 46.83 -29.85 -70.45
C ALA A 17 46.06 -30.91 -71.25
N GLY A 18 45.04 -30.54 -71.94
CA GLY A 18 44.44 -31.40 -72.92
C GLY A 18 43.16 -30.92 -73.58
N ARG A 19 43.29 -30.32 -74.74
CA ARG A 19 42.42 -30.30 -75.94
C ARG A 19 41.09 -29.55 -75.93
N ARG A 20 41.15 -28.50 -76.77
CA ARG A 20 40.05 -27.77 -77.41
C ARG A 20 39.08 -28.69 -78.14
N LYS A 21 37.78 -28.45 -78.00
CA LYS A 21 36.79 -28.58 -79.06
C LYS A 21 35.91 -27.29 -79.02
N ALA A 22 35.76 -26.78 -80.28
CA ALA A 22 35.03 -25.57 -80.54
C ALA A 22 33.50 -25.75 -80.50
N GLU A 23 32.86 -24.75 -79.95
CA GLU A 23 31.58 -24.07 -80.26
C GLU A 23 30.25 -24.82 -80.43
N PRO A 24 29.11 -24.19 -80.02
CA PRO A 24 28.66 -22.98 -80.72
C PRO A 24 28.25 -21.82 -79.77
N GLU A 25 28.39 -20.62 -80.36
CA GLU A 25 27.90 -19.33 -79.89
C GLU A 25 26.44 -19.47 -79.44
N ASN A 26 26.20 -19.21 -78.12
CA ASN A 26 24.92 -18.90 -77.63
C ASN A 26 24.88 -17.42 -77.34
N GLU A 27 24.01 -16.70 -78.03
CA GLU A 27 23.66 -15.30 -77.76
C GLU A 27 23.35 -15.07 -76.24
N PRO A 28 23.82 -13.92 -75.70
CA PRO A 28 23.55 -13.59 -74.30
C PRO A 28 22.02 -13.31 -74.13
N LYS A 29 21.32 -14.26 -73.52
CA LYS A 29 19.97 -13.96 -73.00
C LYS A 29 20.06 -12.80 -72.03
N GLU A 30 19.68 -11.62 -72.49
CA GLU A 30 19.40 -10.48 -71.60
C GLU A 30 18.60 -10.95 -70.40
N LYS A 31 19.24 -11.07 -69.26
CA LYS A 31 18.55 -11.15 -67.99
C LYS A 31 17.81 -9.83 -67.79
N LYS A 32 16.54 -9.78 -68.11
CA LYS A 32 15.64 -8.70 -67.70
C LYS A 32 15.78 -8.56 -66.17
N GLN A 33 16.63 -7.65 -65.74
CA GLN A 33 16.65 -7.18 -64.36
C GLN A 33 15.26 -6.70 -64.04
N LYS A 34 14.51 -7.48 -63.23
CA LYS A 34 13.27 -7.02 -62.61
C LYS A 34 13.62 -5.79 -61.78
N LYS A 35 13.42 -4.58 -62.38
CA LYS A 35 13.55 -3.31 -61.66
C LYS A 35 12.60 -3.44 -60.45
N LYS A 36 13.17 -3.73 -59.30
CA LYS A 36 12.49 -3.71 -58.03
C LYS A 36 11.80 -2.34 -57.94
N LYS A 37 10.55 -2.34 -57.67
CA LYS A 37 9.67 -1.15 -57.60
C LYS A 37 10.00 -0.37 -56.30
N PRO A 38 11.07 0.47 -56.22
CA PRO A 38 11.42 1.17 -55.00
C PRO A 38 10.29 2.09 -54.50
N LEU A 39 9.50 2.61 -55.45
CA LEU A 39 8.36 3.46 -55.16
C LEU A 39 7.24 2.74 -54.38
N LYS A 40 6.99 1.47 -54.71
CA LYS A 40 5.94 0.72 -53.96
C LYS A 40 6.36 0.40 -52.52
N VAL A 41 7.63 0.07 -52.31
CA VAL A 41 8.19 -0.15 -50.96
C VAL A 41 8.17 1.15 -50.16
N LEU A 42 8.58 2.26 -50.77
CA LEU A 42 8.50 3.58 -50.14
C LEU A 42 7.07 3.97 -49.77
N ALA A 43 6.12 3.75 -50.70
CA ALA A 43 4.69 4.03 -50.42
C ALA A 43 4.17 3.19 -49.26
N ILE A 44 4.54 1.91 -49.15
CA ILE A 44 4.13 1.06 -48.01
C ILE A 44 4.69 1.61 -46.70
N TRP A 45 5.98 1.96 -46.65
CA TRP A 45 6.58 2.54 -45.46
C TRP A 45 5.95 3.87 -45.07
N LEU A 46 5.68 4.76 -46.02
CA LEU A 46 4.95 6.01 -45.76
C LEU A 46 3.55 5.76 -45.20
N THR A 47 2.84 4.80 -45.76
CA THR A 47 1.51 4.44 -45.22
C THR A 47 1.60 3.91 -43.78
N VAL A 48 2.56 3.04 -43.48
CA VAL A 48 2.82 2.52 -42.14
C VAL A 48 3.13 3.67 -41.18
N ILE A 49 4.02 4.58 -41.55
CA ILE A 49 4.37 5.74 -40.73
C ILE A 49 3.11 6.61 -40.45
N LEU A 50 2.34 6.95 -41.48
CA LEU A 50 1.11 7.73 -41.33
C LEU A 50 0.08 7.03 -40.44
N CYS A 51 -0.04 5.71 -40.55
CA CYS A 51 -0.93 4.95 -39.65
C CYS A 51 -0.44 4.98 -38.21
N LEU A 52 0.88 4.88 -37.97
CA LEU A 52 1.48 4.97 -36.64
C LEU A 52 1.33 6.39 -36.05
N GLU A 53 1.57 7.41 -36.87
CA GLU A 53 1.33 8.80 -36.45
C GLU A 53 -0.17 9.04 -36.13
N GLY A 54 -1.07 8.57 -36.98
CA GLY A 54 -2.51 8.67 -36.75
C GLY A 54 -2.94 7.96 -35.46
N LEU A 55 -2.42 6.77 -35.20
CA LEU A 55 -2.64 6.04 -33.95
C LEU A 55 -2.09 6.81 -32.75
N TYR A 56 -0.88 7.35 -32.87
CA TYR A 56 -0.26 8.16 -31.82
C TYR A 56 -1.11 9.39 -31.48
N PHE A 57 -1.55 10.17 -32.49
CA PHE A 57 -2.44 11.31 -32.27
C PHE A 57 -3.78 10.90 -31.67
N PHE A 58 -4.35 9.78 -32.11
CA PHE A 58 -5.55 9.24 -31.52
C PHE A 58 -5.34 8.92 -30.03
N LEU A 59 -4.27 8.23 -29.65
CA LEU A 59 -3.97 7.91 -28.25
C LEU A 59 -3.74 9.16 -27.39
N CYS A 60 -3.08 10.20 -27.96
CA CYS A 60 -2.82 11.44 -27.22
C CYS A 60 -4.05 12.32 -27.02
N TYR A 61 -4.95 12.42 -28.03
CA TYR A 61 -5.95 13.49 -28.02
C TYR A 61 -7.41 13.00 -28.03
N THR A 62 -7.66 11.69 -28.17
CA THR A 62 -9.04 11.19 -28.17
C THR A 62 -9.75 11.45 -26.84
N GLN A 63 -11.03 11.75 -26.92
CA GLN A 63 -11.92 11.86 -25.76
C GLN A 63 -12.65 10.53 -25.46
N ASN A 64 -12.31 9.44 -26.14
CA ASN A 64 -12.83 8.11 -25.81
C ASN A 64 -12.52 7.78 -24.34
N SER A 65 -13.53 7.48 -23.53
CA SER A 65 -13.44 7.31 -22.09
C SER A 65 -12.44 6.22 -21.69
N PHE A 66 -12.40 5.11 -22.43
CA PHE A 66 -11.46 4.01 -22.19
C PHE A 66 -10.01 4.45 -22.42
N VAL A 67 -9.71 5.06 -23.56
CA VAL A 67 -8.35 5.51 -23.89
C VAL A 67 -7.93 6.65 -22.97
N LYS A 68 -8.81 7.61 -22.67
CA LYS A 68 -8.56 8.70 -21.74
C LYS A 68 -8.19 8.17 -20.35
N ARG A 69 -8.95 7.19 -19.83
CA ARG A 69 -8.67 6.58 -18.53
C ARG A 69 -7.27 5.94 -18.49
N TRP A 70 -6.93 5.11 -19.47
CA TRP A 70 -5.62 4.46 -19.52
C TRP A 70 -4.47 5.45 -19.73
N ARG A 71 -4.66 6.48 -20.54
CA ARG A 71 -3.71 7.59 -20.68
C ARG A 71 -3.48 8.32 -19.36
N THR A 72 -4.54 8.62 -18.62
CA THR A 72 -4.46 9.25 -17.29
C THR A 72 -3.69 8.37 -16.31
N ILE A 73 -4.01 7.09 -16.21
CA ILE A 73 -3.30 6.13 -15.36
C ILE A 73 -1.80 6.11 -15.73
N TYR A 74 -1.48 6.00 -17.03
CA TYR A 74 -0.10 5.96 -17.50
C TYR A 74 0.68 7.23 -17.11
N ILE A 75 0.11 8.41 -17.42
CA ILE A 75 0.75 9.69 -17.10
C ILE A 75 0.97 9.83 -15.60
N GLN A 76 -0.06 9.62 -14.81
CA GLN A 76 0.02 9.76 -13.36
C GLN A 76 1.01 8.77 -12.75
N THR A 77 1.00 7.51 -13.20
CA THR A 77 1.95 6.50 -12.73
C THR A 77 3.39 6.86 -13.08
N ALA A 78 3.67 7.32 -14.30
CA ALA A 78 5.00 7.73 -14.71
C ALA A 78 5.47 9.00 -13.97
N MET A 79 4.57 10.00 -13.81
CA MET A 79 4.90 11.27 -13.18
C MET A 79 4.99 11.19 -11.64
N SER A 80 4.38 10.19 -11.02
CA SER A 80 4.47 9.96 -9.57
C SER A 80 5.81 9.37 -9.12
N THR A 81 6.67 8.96 -10.05
CA THR A 81 7.99 8.41 -9.74
C THR A 81 9.08 9.29 -10.32
N MET A 82 10.01 9.75 -9.49
CA MET A 82 11.12 10.61 -9.96
C MET A 82 12.00 9.95 -11.03
N ARG A 83 12.11 8.63 -11.01
CA ARG A 83 12.95 7.88 -11.98
C ARG A 83 12.28 7.60 -13.33
N HIS A 84 10.95 7.64 -13.41
CA HIS A 84 10.22 7.20 -14.60
C HIS A 84 9.47 8.34 -15.32
N GLN A 85 9.58 9.58 -14.86
CA GLN A 85 8.97 10.74 -15.51
C GLN A 85 9.31 10.85 -16.99
N TRP A 86 10.54 10.43 -17.35
CA TRP A 86 10.98 10.39 -18.75
C TRP A 86 10.05 9.53 -19.64
N MET A 87 9.40 8.49 -19.11
CA MET A 87 8.46 7.66 -19.87
C MET A 87 7.26 8.47 -20.36
N ALA A 88 6.77 9.42 -19.55
CA ALA A 88 5.71 10.33 -19.98
C ALA A 88 6.28 11.47 -20.83
N THR A 89 7.32 12.16 -20.35
CA THR A 89 7.85 13.39 -20.97
C THR A 89 8.50 13.17 -22.33
N TYR A 90 9.04 11.98 -22.62
CA TYR A 90 9.57 11.64 -23.96
C TYR A 90 8.51 11.12 -24.94
N LEU A 91 7.45 10.48 -24.41
CA LEU A 91 6.46 9.80 -25.25
C LEU A 91 5.21 10.64 -25.50
N LEU A 92 4.90 11.61 -24.66
CA LEU A 92 3.67 12.38 -24.73
C LEU A 92 3.95 13.88 -24.82
N PRO A 93 3.10 14.65 -25.54
CA PRO A 93 3.20 16.09 -25.58
C PRO A 93 2.95 16.71 -24.19
N GLU A 94 3.74 17.72 -23.84
CA GLU A 94 3.61 18.44 -22.58
C GLU A 94 2.18 18.91 -22.27
N PRO A 95 1.40 19.50 -23.20
CA PRO A 95 0.02 19.89 -22.92
C PRO A 95 -0.90 18.73 -22.50
N VAL A 96 -0.63 17.50 -22.98
CA VAL A 96 -1.42 16.30 -22.61
C VAL A 96 -1.06 15.85 -21.19
N ILE A 97 0.20 16.00 -20.80
CA ILE A 97 0.66 15.73 -19.43
C ILE A 97 0.06 16.76 -18.48
N ASP A 98 0.17 18.04 -18.83
CA ASP A 98 -0.35 19.15 -18.02
C ASP A 98 -1.86 19.06 -17.81
N GLU A 99 -2.64 18.70 -18.84
CA GLU A 99 -4.08 18.47 -18.70
C GLU A 99 -4.38 17.45 -17.60
N VAL A 100 -3.65 16.34 -17.58
CA VAL A 100 -3.84 15.27 -16.58
C VAL A 100 -3.41 15.72 -15.19
N LEU A 101 -2.33 16.48 -15.08
CA LEU A 101 -1.88 16.99 -13.78
C LEU A 101 -2.82 18.08 -13.25
N GLN A 102 -3.35 18.94 -14.10
CA GLN A 102 -4.35 19.96 -13.73
C GLN A 102 -5.66 19.33 -13.23
N MET A 103 -6.06 18.18 -13.76
CA MET A 103 -7.24 17.46 -13.27
C MET A 103 -7.12 17.07 -11.79
N ARG A 104 -5.91 16.77 -11.29
CA ARG A 104 -5.69 16.51 -9.86
C ARG A 104 -6.05 17.71 -8.99
N ILE A 105 -5.66 18.89 -9.45
CA ILE A 105 -5.91 20.15 -8.73
C ILE A 105 -7.40 20.40 -8.58
N GLN A 106 -8.11 20.27 -9.70
CA GLN A 106 -9.56 20.48 -9.73
C GLN A 106 -10.32 19.45 -8.87
N ALA A 107 -9.83 18.22 -8.79
CA ALA A 107 -10.45 17.20 -7.97
C ALA A 107 -10.23 17.41 -6.49
N ALA A 108 -9.04 17.85 -6.11
CA ALA A 108 -8.78 18.22 -4.73
C ALA A 108 -9.71 19.36 -4.27
N GLU A 109 -10.01 20.32 -5.18
CA GLU A 109 -11.00 21.36 -4.93
C GLU A 109 -12.44 20.81 -4.81
N ALA A 110 -12.78 19.76 -5.55
CA ALA A 110 -14.12 19.18 -5.57
C ALA A 110 -14.47 18.37 -4.31
N VAL A 111 -13.49 17.85 -3.55
CA VAL A 111 -13.73 17.20 -2.24
C VAL A 111 -14.39 18.19 -1.26
N GLY A 112 -14.25 19.50 -1.51
CA GLY A 112 -14.91 20.54 -0.73
C GLY A 112 -14.40 20.64 0.71
N ASP A 113 -15.20 21.25 1.60
CA ASP A 113 -14.86 21.47 3.00
C ASP A 113 -15.36 20.33 3.90
N LYS A 114 -15.31 19.08 3.41
CA LYS A 114 -15.69 17.94 4.24
C LYS A 114 -14.66 17.77 5.37
N GLU A 115 -15.13 17.90 6.59
CA GLU A 115 -14.40 17.56 7.80
C GLU A 115 -15.07 16.35 8.43
N SER A 116 -14.28 15.47 9.00
CA SER A 116 -14.82 14.30 9.67
C SER A 116 -15.42 14.66 11.04
N SER A 117 -16.51 13.99 11.37
CA SER A 117 -17.12 14.06 12.70
C SER A 117 -17.45 12.64 13.18
N TRP A 118 -17.39 12.41 14.47
CA TRP A 118 -18.04 11.25 15.07
C TRP A 118 -19.38 11.70 15.61
N SER A 119 -20.47 11.03 15.23
CA SER A 119 -21.75 11.24 15.91
C SER A 119 -21.53 10.90 17.38
N LYS A 120 -21.60 11.89 18.25
CA LYS A 120 -21.60 11.63 19.68
C LYS A 120 -22.91 10.91 20.00
N GLU A 121 -22.84 9.62 19.99
CA GLU A 121 -23.54 8.64 20.82
C GLU A 121 -23.33 7.27 20.16
N PRO A 122 -22.49 6.38 20.72
CA PRO A 122 -22.87 5.00 20.71
C PRO A 122 -24.27 4.99 21.36
N GLU A 123 -25.22 4.30 20.78
CA GLU A 123 -26.47 3.98 21.49
C GLU A 123 -26.06 3.35 22.83
N THR A 124 -25.93 4.19 23.83
CA THR A 124 -25.94 3.72 25.21
C THR A 124 -27.31 3.06 25.35
N THR A 125 -27.31 1.73 25.28
CA THR A 125 -28.36 1.00 25.97
C THR A 125 -28.36 1.56 27.38
N THR A 126 -29.29 2.47 27.63
CA THR A 126 -29.52 3.08 28.91
C THR A 126 -29.57 1.93 29.92
N PRO A 127 -28.64 1.90 30.90
CA PRO A 127 -28.86 1.00 32.03
C PRO A 127 -30.24 1.38 32.58
N ALA A 128 -31.16 0.39 32.66
CA ALA A 128 -32.47 0.60 33.24
C ALA A 128 -32.26 1.34 34.55
N GLU A 129 -32.99 2.47 34.74
CA GLU A 129 -33.02 3.21 36.02
C GLU A 129 -33.08 2.21 37.14
N PRO A 130 -32.28 2.38 38.22
CA PRO A 130 -32.41 1.52 39.39
C PRO A 130 -33.79 1.73 39.95
N VAL A 131 -34.66 0.75 39.74
CA VAL A 131 -35.91 0.65 40.45
C VAL A 131 -35.56 0.45 41.92
N GLU A 132 -35.77 1.49 42.78
CA GLU A 132 -35.64 1.33 44.22
C GLU A 132 -36.52 0.16 44.65
N PRO A 133 -35.96 -0.90 45.23
CA PRO A 133 -36.78 -1.97 45.76
C PRO A 133 -37.46 -1.48 47.03
N ALA A 134 -38.79 -1.46 47.02
CA ALA A 134 -39.57 -1.31 48.23
C ALA A 134 -39.14 -2.38 49.25
N ILE A 135 -38.50 -1.95 50.34
CA ILE A 135 -38.02 -2.79 51.42
C ILE A 135 -39.22 -3.41 52.12
N LYS A 136 -39.48 -4.69 51.84
CA LYS A 136 -40.22 -5.55 52.76
C LYS A 136 -39.18 -6.31 53.59
N PRO A 137 -39.44 -6.47 54.95
CA PRO A 137 -38.50 -7.20 55.79
C PRO A 137 -38.44 -8.66 55.33
N ILE A 138 -37.29 -9.10 54.89
CA ILE A 138 -37.03 -10.50 54.54
C ILE A 138 -36.40 -11.15 55.78
N ASP A 139 -37.00 -12.25 56.13
CA ASP A 139 -36.59 -13.24 57.13
C ASP A 139 -35.19 -13.72 56.83
N THR A 140 -34.26 -13.57 57.75
CA THR A 140 -32.85 -13.95 57.62
C THR A 140 -32.70 -15.46 57.75
N THR A 141 -32.91 -16.17 56.65
CA THR A 141 -32.24 -17.46 56.43
C THR A 141 -31.11 -17.25 55.44
N VAL A 142 -29.90 -17.20 55.98
CA VAL A 142 -28.67 -17.19 55.18
C VAL A 142 -28.58 -18.54 54.48
N THR A 143 -29.06 -18.61 53.25
CA THR A 143 -28.65 -19.66 52.32
C THR A 143 -27.31 -19.21 51.77
N GLU A 144 -26.24 -19.91 52.16
CA GLU A 144 -24.94 -19.81 51.49
C GLU A 144 -25.18 -20.00 49.99
N MET A 145 -25.07 -18.93 49.20
CA MET A 145 -24.93 -19.05 47.78
C MET A 145 -23.57 -19.73 47.56
N GLU A 146 -23.64 -21.03 47.22
CA GLU A 146 -22.48 -21.70 46.63
C GLU A 146 -22.04 -20.87 45.44
N THR A 147 -20.87 -20.28 45.54
CA THR A 147 -20.14 -19.71 44.39
C THR A 147 -19.83 -20.93 43.53
N GLU A 148 -20.60 -21.19 42.48
CA GLU A 148 -20.25 -22.18 41.47
C GLU A 148 -18.85 -21.77 40.95
N THR A 149 -17.84 -22.49 41.39
CA THR A 149 -16.51 -22.38 40.83
C THR A 149 -16.60 -22.85 39.40
N MET A 150 -16.37 -21.92 38.44
CA MET A 150 -16.33 -22.24 37.01
C MET A 150 -15.38 -23.44 36.80
N THR A 151 -15.83 -24.39 36.00
CA THR A 151 -14.95 -25.49 35.61
C THR A 151 -13.90 -25.01 34.58
N PRO A 152 -12.73 -25.65 34.46
CA PRO A 152 -11.76 -25.31 33.43
C PRO A 152 -12.34 -25.39 32.03
N GLU A 153 -13.35 -26.20 31.80
CA GLU A 153 -14.07 -26.32 30.51
C GLU A 153 -14.93 -25.08 30.26
N ASP A 154 -15.58 -24.52 31.31
CA ASP A 154 -16.37 -23.28 31.19
C ASP A 154 -15.42 -22.08 30.91
N GLU A 155 -14.27 -22.02 31.57
CA GLU A 155 -13.25 -20.99 31.32
C GLU A 155 -12.76 -21.01 29.88
N GLN A 156 -12.47 -22.19 29.34
CA GLN A 156 -12.05 -22.35 27.94
C GLN A 156 -13.17 -21.98 26.95
N ALA A 157 -14.42 -22.29 27.27
CA ALA A 157 -15.56 -21.93 26.44
C ALA A 157 -15.73 -20.39 26.38
N LEU A 158 -15.62 -19.71 27.53
CA LEU A 158 -15.65 -18.24 27.58
C LEU A 158 -14.48 -17.58 26.87
N ALA A 159 -13.27 -18.13 27.02
CA ALA A 159 -12.09 -17.61 26.32
C ALA A 159 -12.24 -17.77 24.78
N LYS A 160 -12.82 -18.87 24.33
CA LYS A 160 -13.15 -19.10 22.93
C LYS A 160 -14.18 -18.09 22.41
N GLU A 161 -15.25 -17.84 23.17
CA GLU A 161 -16.28 -16.86 22.81
C GLU A 161 -15.67 -15.46 22.70
N ALA A 162 -14.90 -15.02 23.71
CA ALA A 162 -14.21 -13.74 23.71
C ALA A 162 -13.23 -13.60 22.53
N PHE A 163 -12.53 -14.67 22.17
CA PHE A 163 -11.65 -14.69 20.99
C PHE A 163 -12.42 -14.41 19.70
N TYR A 164 -13.57 -15.06 19.46
CA TYR A 164 -14.37 -14.82 18.27
C TYR A 164 -15.14 -13.51 18.31
N GLU A 165 -15.44 -12.98 19.48
CA GLU A 165 -15.98 -11.62 19.61
C GLU A 165 -14.92 -10.58 19.20
N MET A 166 -13.68 -10.74 19.67
CA MET A 166 -12.56 -9.88 19.33
C MET A 166 -12.22 -9.97 17.83
N PHE A 167 -12.10 -11.17 17.29
CA PHE A 167 -11.77 -11.43 15.88
C PHE A 167 -13.00 -11.83 15.08
N TRP A 168 -14.01 -10.99 15.12
CA TRP A 168 -15.33 -11.21 14.50
C TRP A 168 -15.28 -11.39 12.98
N GLU A 169 -14.19 -10.97 12.33
CA GLU A 169 -13.96 -11.15 10.89
C GLU A 169 -13.64 -12.60 10.52
N LEU A 170 -13.23 -13.43 11.48
CA LEU A 170 -12.81 -14.80 11.22
C LEU A 170 -13.99 -15.69 10.77
N ASP A 171 -13.74 -16.49 9.76
CA ASP A 171 -14.58 -17.65 9.48
C ASP A 171 -14.26 -18.75 10.50
N GLN A 172 -15.19 -18.98 11.43
CA GLN A 172 -15.01 -19.92 12.53
C GLN A 172 -14.70 -21.34 12.06
N ALA A 173 -15.32 -21.79 10.96
CA ALA A 173 -15.11 -23.13 10.45
C ALA A 173 -13.68 -23.35 9.96
N THR A 174 -13.10 -22.36 9.28
CA THR A 174 -11.70 -22.44 8.82
C THR A 174 -10.71 -22.34 9.97
N MET A 175 -11.01 -21.51 10.98
CA MET A 175 -10.18 -21.38 12.19
C MET A 175 -10.20 -22.70 12.99
N GLU A 176 -11.36 -23.30 13.22
CA GLU A 176 -11.49 -24.59 13.94
C GLU A 176 -10.74 -25.70 13.18
N ALA A 177 -10.91 -25.78 11.86
CA ALA A 177 -10.19 -26.76 11.04
C ALA A 177 -8.66 -26.57 11.10
N TYR A 178 -8.18 -25.31 11.20
CA TYR A 178 -6.76 -25.03 11.38
C TYR A 178 -6.26 -25.48 12.75
N VAL A 179 -7.02 -25.23 13.82
CA VAL A 179 -6.70 -25.67 15.18
C VAL A 179 -6.70 -27.20 15.29
N GLU A 180 -7.65 -27.90 14.67
CA GLU A 180 -7.65 -29.36 14.62
C GLU A 180 -6.39 -29.94 13.96
N GLN A 181 -5.87 -29.28 12.92
CA GLN A 181 -4.64 -29.68 12.25
C GLN A 181 -3.37 -29.25 13.00
N ASN A 182 -3.47 -28.22 13.84
CA ASN A 182 -2.37 -27.61 14.58
C ASN A 182 -2.73 -27.44 16.07
N PRO A 183 -2.96 -28.53 16.83
CA PRO A 183 -3.51 -28.45 18.19
C PRO A 183 -2.61 -27.70 19.17
N SER A 184 -1.30 -27.62 18.91
CA SER A 184 -0.36 -26.85 19.75
C SER A 184 -0.64 -25.33 19.78
N VAL A 185 -1.46 -24.81 18.85
CA VAL A 185 -1.88 -23.43 18.86
C VAL A 185 -2.67 -23.07 20.13
N LEU A 186 -3.32 -24.07 20.74
CA LEU A 186 -4.10 -23.92 21.98
C LEU A 186 -3.37 -24.34 23.25
N ASP A 187 -2.08 -24.66 23.19
CA ASP A 187 -1.32 -25.11 24.38
C ASP A 187 -1.38 -24.09 25.53
N ASN A 188 -1.56 -22.81 25.22
CA ASN A 188 -1.66 -21.71 26.18
C ASN A 188 -3.05 -21.07 26.27
N GLY A 189 -4.09 -21.71 25.72
CA GLY A 189 -5.47 -21.20 25.70
C GLY A 189 -5.77 -20.23 24.55
N TRP A 190 -7.06 -19.94 24.37
CA TRP A 190 -7.56 -19.07 23.30
C TRP A 190 -7.06 -17.63 23.40
N GLU A 191 -6.90 -17.12 24.61
CA GLU A 191 -6.43 -15.77 24.91
C GLU A 191 -4.94 -15.55 24.58
N ASN A 192 -4.19 -16.64 24.37
CA ASN A 192 -2.79 -16.60 24.05
C ASN A 192 -2.46 -17.16 22.66
N ILE A 193 -3.46 -17.33 21.81
CA ILE A 193 -3.23 -17.72 20.41
C ILE A 193 -2.23 -16.76 19.76
N ASN A 194 -1.15 -17.33 19.21
CA ASN A 194 -0.16 -16.62 18.43
C ASN A 194 0.19 -17.45 17.19
N ILE A 195 -0.39 -17.07 16.06
CA ILE A 195 -0.14 -17.64 14.73
C ILE A 195 0.58 -16.57 13.91
N ASN A 196 1.75 -16.87 13.38
CA ASN A 196 2.52 -15.93 12.59
C ASN A 196 3.09 -16.59 11.33
N GLU A 197 2.34 -16.48 10.23
CA GLU A 197 2.72 -16.83 8.85
C GLU A 197 2.71 -15.55 7.99
N ALA A 198 3.17 -14.44 8.58
CA ALA A 198 3.00 -13.10 8.06
C ALA A 198 4.07 -12.75 7.03
N GLY A 199 4.01 -13.31 5.85
CA GLY A 199 4.84 -12.91 4.71
C GLY A 199 4.04 -12.96 3.42
N LEU A 200 4.22 -11.99 2.52
CA LEU A 200 3.51 -12.01 1.23
C LEU A 200 4.04 -13.09 0.29
N ASP A 201 5.25 -13.57 0.50
CA ASP A 201 5.88 -14.64 -0.29
C ASP A 201 5.61 -16.03 0.30
N ASP A 202 5.09 -16.10 1.52
CA ASP A 202 4.77 -17.34 2.21
C ASP A 202 3.36 -17.83 1.82
N ASN A 203 3.09 -19.11 2.04
CA ASN A 203 1.78 -19.67 1.72
C ASN A 203 0.66 -19.14 2.63
N GLY A 204 1.02 -18.58 3.79
CA GLY A 204 0.07 -18.15 4.82
C GLY A 204 -0.64 -19.32 5.49
N THR A 205 -1.65 -19.02 6.28
CA THR A 205 -2.49 -20.04 6.95
C THR A 205 -3.61 -20.53 6.03
N SER A 206 -4.32 -21.59 6.45
CA SER A 206 -5.60 -21.97 5.83
C SER A 206 -6.81 -21.24 6.44
N ILE A 207 -6.59 -20.32 7.37
CA ILE A 207 -7.65 -19.55 8.03
C ILE A 207 -8.11 -18.44 7.09
N MET A 208 -9.42 -18.25 7.00
CA MET A 208 -10.04 -17.23 6.16
C MET A 208 -10.85 -16.26 7.00
N THR A 209 -11.03 -15.07 6.48
CA THR A 209 -12.07 -14.16 6.98
C THR A 209 -13.44 -14.54 6.39
N THR A 210 -14.52 -14.07 6.99
CA THR A 210 -15.89 -14.18 6.45
C THR A 210 -16.05 -13.52 5.08
N MET A 211 -15.11 -12.64 4.71
CA MET A 211 -15.03 -11.98 3.41
C MET A 211 -14.21 -12.78 2.37
N GLY A 212 -13.66 -13.93 2.78
CA GLY A 212 -12.87 -14.81 1.90
C GLY A 212 -11.43 -14.36 1.70
N GLU A 213 -10.88 -13.54 2.59
CA GLU A 213 -9.47 -13.13 2.59
C GLU A 213 -8.67 -14.05 3.51
N GLN A 214 -7.42 -14.34 3.12
CA GLN A 214 -6.54 -15.21 3.88
C GLN A 214 -5.97 -14.50 5.11
N VAL A 215 -6.09 -15.12 6.27
CA VAL A 215 -5.43 -14.65 7.49
C VAL A 215 -3.96 -15.10 7.49
N LEU A 216 -3.05 -14.17 7.74
CA LEU A 216 -1.60 -14.43 7.79
C LEU A 216 -1.08 -14.56 9.20
N ALA A 217 -1.62 -13.78 10.13
CA ALA A 217 -1.24 -13.81 11.54
C ALA A 217 -2.42 -13.44 12.43
N ILE A 218 -2.44 -14.04 13.61
CA ILE A 218 -3.33 -13.69 14.73
C ILE A 218 -2.49 -13.71 15.99
N ASN A 219 -2.49 -12.62 16.74
CA ASN A 219 -1.93 -12.57 18.08
C ASN A 219 -3.01 -12.08 19.05
N ALA A 220 -3.60 -13.02 19.79
CA ALA A 220 -4.71 -12.72 20.67
C ALA A 220 -4.31 -11.82 21.84
N LYS A 221 -3.12 -12.07 22.45
CA LYS A 221 -2.58 -11.24 23.53
C LYS A 221 -2.34 -9.80 23.06
N GLU A 222 -1.85 -9.62 21.84
CA GLU A 222 -1.57 -8.31 21.27
C GLU A 222 -2.75 -7.71 20.51
N GLU A 223 -3.89 -8.42 20.46
CA GLU A 223 -5.15 -7.96 19.87
C GLU A 223 -4.98 -7.48 18.42
N ILE A 224 -4.25 -8.27 17.61
CA ILE A 224 -3.92 -7.92 16.24
C ILE A 224 -4.12 -9.10 15.30
N MET A 225 -4.64 -8.81 14.11
CA MET A 225 -4.77 -9.76 13.01
C MET A 225 -4.21 -9.15 11.72
N LEU A 226 -3.48 -9.95 10.95
CA LEU A 226 -2.98 -9.58 9.63
C LEU A 226 -3.70 -10.39 8.56
N VAL A 227 -4.22 -9.70 7.56
CA VAL A 227 -5.01 -10.28 6.47
C VAL A 227 -4.34 -9.97 5.13
N ARG A 228 -4.22 -10.98 4.26
CA ARG A 228 -3.74 -10.82 2.89
C ARG A 228 -4.82 -10.18 2.04
N VAL A 229 -4.47 -9.12 1.33
CA VAL A 229 -5.33 -8.47 0.35
C VAL A 229 -4.69 -8.54 -1.03
N GLU A 230 -5.46 -8.97 -2.03
CA GLU A 230 -4.96 -9.18 -3.38
C GLU A 230 -5.95 -8.71 -4.44
N GLY A 231 -5.41 -8.34 -5.60
CA GLY A 231 -6.20 -7.97 -6.75
C GLY A 231 -5.37 -7.95 -8.03
N SER A 232 -5.94 -7.42 -9.09
CA SER A 232 -5.26 -7.39 -10.39
C SER A 232 -4.06 -6.44 -10.34
N GLY A 233 -2.85 -7.01 -10.30
CA GLY A 233 -1.59 -6.26 -10.32
C GLY A 233 -1.17 -5.67 -8.98
N TYR A 234 -1.75 -6.11 -7.88
CA TYR A 234 -1.32 -5.75 -6.54
C TYR A 234 -1.54 -6.89 -5.54
N ARG A 235 -0.79 -6.83 -4.47
CA ARG A 235 -1.00 -7.60 -3.24
C ARG A 235 -0.55 -6.76 -2.05
N GLY A 236 -1.03 -7.09 -0.86
CA GLY A 236 -0.72 -6.33 0.35
C GLY A 236 -1.17 -7.03 1.61
N ILE A 237 -1.03 -6.33 2.72
CA ILE A 237 -1.49 -6.76 4.04
C ILE A 237 -2.33 -5.64 4.64
N LEU A 238 -3.49 -6.02 5.16
CA LEU A 238 -4.26 -5.22 6.07
C LEU A 238 -4.00 -5.73 7.50
N ALA A 239 -3.46 -4.89 8.35
CA ALA A 239 -3.38 -5.15 9.78
C ALA A 239 -4.60 -4.52 10.46
N ILE A 240 -5.29 -5.32 11.26
CA ILE A 240 -6.45 -4.93 12.07
C ILE A 240 -6.00 -4.98 13.52
N ALA A 241 -5.84 -3.81 14.11
CA ALA A 241 -5.41 -3.63 15.50
C ALA A 241 -6.63 -3.22 16.33
N LYS A 242 -6.98 -4.04 17.31
CA LYS A 242 -8.27 -3.96 18.00
C LYS A 242 -8.35 -2.85 19.02
N ASP A 243 -7.23 -2.51 19.68
CA ASP A 243 -7.15 -1.43 20.66
C ASP A 243 -6.61 -0.14 20.05
N PRO A 244 -7.45 0.87 19.75
CA PRO A 244 -7.02 2.12 19.16
C PRO A 244 -6.12 2.96 20.09
N ALA A 245 -6.13 2.71 21.41
CA ALA A 245 -5.30 3.45 22.36
C ALA A 245 -3.80 3.13 22.20
N ARG A 246 -3.49 1.96 21.63
CA ARG A 246 -2.11 1.47 21.46
C ARG A 246 -1.48 1.91 20.15
N LEU A 247 -2.20 2.60 19.25
CA LEU A 247 -1.64 3.12 18.02
C LEU A 247 -1.21 4.59 18.19
N ASN A 248 0.07 4.88 17.96
CA ASN A 248 0.64 6.23 18.04
C ASN A 248 1.49 6.55 16.80
N VAL A 249 1.73 7.85 16.59
CA VAL A 249 2.77 8.33 15.68
C VAL A 249 4.07 8.43 16.48
N GLU A 250 5.04 7.57 16.14
CA GLU A 250 6.34 7.56 16.81
C GLU A 250 7.44 8.07 15.90
N ASN A 251 8.28 8.95 16.43
CA ASN A 251 9.34 9.61 15.67
C ASN A 251 10.63 8.79 15.66
N SER A 252 11.39 8.94 14.57
CA SER A 252 12.80 8.56 14.60
C SER A 252 13.55 9.38 15.67
N SER A 253 14.55 8.80 16.30
CA SER A 253 15.37 9.51 17.27
C SER A 253 16.12 10.71 16.68
N GLY A 254 16.16 10.82 15.36
CA GLY A 254 16.79 11.91 14.61
C GLY A 254 15.80 12.76 13.83
N VAL A 255 14.51 12.76 14.15
CA VAL A 255 13.49 13.56 13.45
C VAL A 255 13.93 15.02 13.34
N GLY A 256 13.81 15.60 12.15
CA GLY A 256 14.36 16.91 11.81
C GLY A 256 15.80 16.92 11.30
N GLN A 257 16.53 15.81 11.42
CA GLN A 257 17.91 15.66 10.95
C GLN A 257 18.11 14.40 10.10
N PHE A 258 17.69 13.22 10.59
CA PHE A 258 17.76 11.94 9.88
C PHE A 258 16.59 11.06 10.27
N GLY A 259 16.18 10.20 9.34
CA GLY A 259 15.18 9.18 9.57
C GLY A 259 15.76 7.87 10.08
N GLN A 260 14.88 6.97 10.50
CA GLN A 260 15.21 5.60 10.86
C GLN A 260 14.30 4.62 10.09
N LEU A 261 14.70 3.35 10.07
CA LEU A 261 13.86 2.30 9.53
C LEU A 261 12.63 2.10 10.42
N THR A 262 11.47 1.84 9.84
CA THR A 262 10.20 1.66 10.60
C THR A 262 10.33 0.62 11.72
N GLY A 263 11.01 -0.51 11.46
CA GLY A 263 11.27 -1.52 12.48
C GLY A 263 12.17 -1.03 13.62
N THR A 264 13.14 -0.13 13.33
CA THR A 264 13.97 0.49 14.37
C THR A 264 13.15 1.44 15.24
N ILE A 265 12.24 2.21 14.62
CA ILE A 265 11.32 3.09 15.36
C ILE A 265 10.41 2.22 16.26
N ALA A 266 9.78 1.17 15.69
CA ALA A 266 8.93 0.26 16.44
C ALA A 266 9.65 -0.35 17.67
N GLN A 267 10.85 -0.88 17.49
CA GLN A 267 11.63 -1.48 18.57
C GLN A 267 12.00 -0.48 19.67
N ALA A 268 12.30 0.78 19.27
CA ALA A 268 12.64 1.84 20.24
C ALA A 268 11.44 2.26 21.11
N HIS A 269 10.22 2.03 20.61
CA HIS A 269 8.97 2.43 21.26
C HIS A 269 8.11 1.22 21.70
N ASN A 270 8.72 0.07 21.97
CA ASN A 270 8.00 -1.16 22.37
C ASN A 270 6.85 -1.55 21.44
N GLY A 271 7.01 -1.34 20.11
CA GLY A 271 6.00 -1.69 19.11
C GLY A 271 6.03 -3.14 18.71
N ILE A 272 4.89 -3.69 18.32
CA ILE A 272 4.77 -4.99 17.67
C ILE A 272 4.50 -4.86 16.18
N LEU A 273 3.82 -3.79 15.77
CA LEU A 273 3.54 -3.47 14.37
C LEU A 273 3.98 -2.03 14.07
N ALA A 274 4.51 -1.80 12.86
CA ALA A 274 4.74 -0.44 12.37
C ALA A 274 4.57 -0.34 10.86
N THR A 275 4.04 0.82 10.43
CA THR A 275 3.99 1.23 9.02
C THR A 275 4.50 2.66 8.88
N THR A 276 4.85 3.06 7.65
CA THR A 276 5.22 4.45 7.35
C THR A 276 4.05 5.40 7.64
N CYS A 277 4.37 6.59 8.14
CA CYS A 277 3.39 7.60 8.50
C CYS A 277 3.50 8.83 7.58
N SER A 278 4.33 9.81 7.94
CA SER A 278 4.42 11.08 7.23
C SER A 278 5.28 11.01 5.98
N GLY A 279 4.93 11.82 4.98
CA GLY A 279 5.86 12.14 3.89
C GLY A 279 7.08 12.89 4.40
N PHE A 280 8.15 12.89 3.60
CA PHE A 280 9.36 13.63 3.95
C PHE A 280 10.02 14.29 2.74
N ILE A 281 10.86 15.27 3.00
CA ILE A 281 11.62 15.98 1.99
C ILE A 281 12.76 15.08 1.51
N ASP A 282 12.55 14.44 0.35
CA ASP A 282 13.44 13.44 -0.22
C ASP A 282 14.55 14.06 -1.08
N ILE A 283 15.32 14.97 -0.47
CA ILE A 283 16.43 15.69 -1.10
C ILE A 283 17.69 15.47 -0.27
N ASP A 284 18.81 15.10 -0.92
CA ASP A 284 20.11 15.04 -0.26
C ASP A 284 20.76 16.43 -0.05
N SER A 285 21.88 16.45 0.66
CA SER A 285 22.65 17.70 0.91
C SER A 285 23.23 18.36 -0.36
N GLN A 286 23.17 17.67 -1.49
CA GLN A 286 23.62 18.16 -2.80
C GLN A 286 22.45 18.63 -3.68
N GLY A 287 21.21 18.53 -3.18
CA GLY A 287 20.00 18.93 -3.89
C GLY A 287 19.44 17.85 -4.84
N ASN A 288 19.90 16.59 -4.76
CA ASN A 288 19.40 15.52 -5.59
C ASN A 288 18.12 14.90 -4.96
N TRP A 289 17.06 14.92 -5.72
CA TRP A 289 15.79 14.29 -5.36
C TRP A 289 15.89 12.74 -5.35
N GLY A 290 15.17 12.12 -4.41
CA GLY A 290 15.13 10.67 -4.26
C GLY A 290 16.26 10.08 -3.43
N ASN A 291 17.14 10.91 -2.88
CA ASN A 291 18.30 10.53 -2.08
C ASN A 291 18.27 11.12 -0.66
N GLY A 292 17.11 11.62 -0.22
CA GLY A 292 16.94 12.16 1.13
C GLY A 292 17.19 11.11 2.23
N ASN A 293 17.62 11.57 3.38
CA ASN A 293 17.91 10.71 4.53
C ASN A 293 16.70 10.39 5.42
N GLY A 294 15.49 10.80 4.99
CA GLY A 294 14.24 10.52 5.71
C GLY A 294 14.02 11.32 6.99
N GLY A 295 14.81 12.35 7.27
CA GLY A 295 14.72 13.06 8.56
C GLY A 295 13.73 14.22 8.58
N LEU A 296 13.56 14.91 7.45
CA LEU A 296 12.75 16.14 7.37
C LEU A 296 11.32 15.82 6.96
N ILE A 297 10.37 15.97 7.87
CA ILE A 297 8.95 15.80 7.59
C ILE A 297 8.50 16.80 6.51
N ALA A 298 7.77 16.31 5.53
CA ALA A 298 7.08 17.14 4.56
C ALA A 298 5.65 17.39 5.07
N GLY A 299 5.34 18.63 5.38
CA GLY A 299 4.11 19.00 6.08
C GLY A 299 4.27 18.99 7.60
N TYR A 300 3.15 18.89 8.30
CA TYR A 300 3.09 18.84 9.76
C TYR A 300 2.81 17.42 10.24
N ALA A 301 3.45 17.05 11.34
CA ALA A 301 3.11 15.87 12.11
C ALA A 301 3.09 16.19 13.60
N MET A 302 2.36 15.43 14.36
CA MET A 302 2.33 15.47 15.82
C MET A 302 2.57 14.06 16.36
N SER A 303 3.36 13.98 17.42
CA SER A 303 3.65 12.75 18.14
C SER A 303 3.54 13.06 19.64
N ASN A 304 2.64 12.36 20.32
CA ASN A 304 2.42 12.52 21.76
C ASN A 304 2.23 13.99 22.18
N GLY A 305 1.42 14.76 21.43
CA GLY A 305 1.12 16.17 21.69
C GLY A 305 2.23 17.16 21.28
N HIS A 306 3.33 16.70 20.69
CA HIS A 306 4.43 17.56 20.23
C HIS A 306 4.41 17.67 18.71
N GLY A 307 4.34 18.90 18.19
CA GLY A 307 4.34 19.18 16.76
C GLY A 307 5.73 19.19 16.13
N TYR A 308 5.82 18.69 14.90
CA TYR A 308 7.03 18.61 14.08
C TYR A 308 6.73 19.06 12.65
N GLY A 309 7.75 19.60 11.98
CA GLY A 309 7.60 20.10 10.62
C GLY A 309 6.84 21.42 10.56
N THR A 310 6.34 21.73 9.39
CA THR A 310 5.53 22.94 9.15
C THR A 310 4.34 22.55 8.29
N HIS A 311 3.17 23.09 8.62
CA HIS A 311 1.97 22.84 7.82
C HIS A 311 2.24 23.06 6.35
N TYR A 312 1.70 22.18 5.51
CA TYR A 312 1.66 22.44 4.10
C TYR A 312 0.89 23.74 3.88
N VAL A 313 1.63 24.82 3.63
CA VAL A 313 1.03 26.07 3.19
C VAL A 313 0.28 25.74 1.92
N SER A 314 -0.97 26.17 1.83
CA SER A 314 -1.86 25.92 0.70
C SER A 314 -1.12 26.13 -0.63
N ASN A 315 -0.52 25.06 -1.14
CA ASN A 315 -0.13 25.02 -2.54
C ASN A 315 -1.47 24.93 -3.29
N PRO A 316 -1.86 25.92 -4.12
CA PRO A 316 -3.11 25.85 -4.86
C PRO A 316 -3.21 24.59 -5.72
N ASN A 317 -2.11 23.91 -5.93
CA ASN A 317 -2.01 22.69 -6.71
C ASN A 317 -2.19 21.39 -5.91
N PHE A 318 -2.25 21.45 -4.57
CA PHE A 318 -2.40 20.27 -3.71
C PHE A 318 -3.21 20.66 -2.47
N GLN A 319 -4.34 20.03 -2.28
CA GLN A 319 -5.09 20.15 -1.03
C GLN A 319 -4.69 19.01 -0.12
N TYR A 320 -3.85 19.32 0.86
CA TYR A 320 -3.50 18.38 1.90
C TYR A 320 -4.56 18.34 2.98
N TYR A 321 -4.66 17.18 3.60
CA TYR A 321 -5.50 16.95 4.77
C TYR A 321 -4.61 16.53 5.92
N ARG A 322 -5.07 16.79 7.11
CA ARG A 322 -4.46 16.32 8.35
C ARG A 322 -5.36 15.26 8.94
N LEU A 323 -4.77 14.10 9.18
CA LEU A 323 -5.34 13.06 10.02
C LEU A 323 -4.86 13.36 11.44
N GLU A 324 -5.79 13.48 12.37
CA GLU A 324 -5.56 13.65 13.79
C GLU A 324 -6.07 12.41 14.52
N ILE A 325 -5.30 11.88 15.47
CA ILE A 325 -5.76 10.91 16.46
C ILE A 325 -5.88 11.69 17.77
N HIS A 326 -7.07 11.75 18.32
CA HIS A 326 -7.35 12.52 19.54
C HIS A 326 -7.12 11.67 20.80
N THR A 327 -7.24 12.30 21.95
CA THR A 327 -7.12 11.64 23.27
C THR A 327 -8.23 10.64 23.55
N ASP A 328 -9.34 10.68 22.81
CA ASP A 328 -10.39 9.67 22.78
C ASP A 328 -10.05 8.45 21.90
N ASN A 329 -8.85 8.44 21.29
CA ASN A 329 -8.34 7.42 20.37
C ASN A 329 -9.12 7.33 19.06
N LEU A 330 -9.85 8.37 18.68
CA LEU A 330 -10.59 8.43 17.42
C LEU A 330 -9.82 9.22 16.36
N ILE A 331 -9.97 8.79 15.08
CA ILE A 331 -9.40 9.48 13.93
C ILE A 331 -10.33 10.60 13.47
N TYR A 332 -9.77 11.78 13.29
CA TYR A 332 -10.41 12.93 12.66
C TYR A 332 -9.61 13.35 11.42
N ILE A 333 -10.30 13.71 10.34
CA ILE A 333 -9.68 14.14 9.09
C ILE A 333 -10.14 15.56 8.81
N LYS A 334 -9.18 16.49 8.71
CA LYS A 334 -9.42 17.92 8.51
C LYS A 334 -8.54 18.47 7.41
N LYS A 335 -8.93 19.59 6.80
CA LYS A 335 -8.01 20.34 5.93
C LYS A 335 -6.87 20.95 6.72
N VAL A 336 -5.71 21.08 6.08
CA VAL A 336 -4.49 21.64 6.70
C VAL A 336 -4.57 23.14 7.04
N ASP A 337 -5.55 23.87 6.48
CA ASP A 337 -5.82 25.29 6.79
C ASP A 337 -6.59 25.47 8.11
N LYS A 338 -7.05 24.38 8.72
CA LYS A 338 -7.70 24.40 10.02
C LYS A 338 -6.68 24.26 11.15
N GLU A 339 -6.97 24.85 12.28
CA GLU A 339 -6.15 24.68 13.47
C GLU A 339 -6.12 23.21 13.92
N VAL A 340 -5.00 22.80 14.51
CA VAL A 340 -4.89 21.50 15.17
C VAL A 340 -5.81 21.49 16.37
N SER A 341 -6.53 20.39 16.59
CA SER A 341 -7.44 20.25 17.72
C SER A 341 -6.68 20.27 19.05
N GLU A 342 -7.26 20.85 20.09
CA GLU A 342 -6.64 20.92 21.41
C GLU A 342 -6.45 19.53 22.05
N ASP A 343 -7.30 18.58 21.71
CA ASP A 343 -7.27 17.20 22.15
C ASP A 343 -6.51 16.27 21.20
N CYS A 344 -5.89 16.78 20.16
CA CYS A 344 -5.05 16.02 19.24
C CYS A 344 -3.78 15.54 19.96
N ARG A 345 -3.58 14.20 19.99
CA ARG A 345 -2.35 13.59 20.53
C ARG A 345 -1.33 13.24 19.46
N ASP A 346 -1.81 12.79 18.28
CA ASP A 346 -0.98 12.42 17.14
C ASP A 346 -1.59 12.94 15.84
N ALA A 347 -0.76 13.31 14.88
CA ALA A 347 -1.23 13.75 13.57
C ALA A 347 -0.22 13.55 12.45
N THR A 348 -0.72 13.48 11.23
CA THR A 348 0.09 13.57 10.01
C THR A 348 -0.68 14.27 8.89
N GLU A 349 0.03 15.05 8.07
CA GLU A 349 -0.53 15.69 6.89
C GLU A 349 -0.16 14.92 5.64
N PHE A 350 -1.17 14.52 4.85
CA PHE A 350 -0.98 13.88 3.56
C PHE A 350 -2.24 14.00 2.68
N GLN A 351 -2.31 13.21 1.60
CA GLN A 351 -3.42 13.24 0.64
C GLN A 351 -3.52 11.95 -0.18
N PRO A 352 -4.71 11.63 -0.74
CA PRO A 352 -6.00 12.22 -0.39
C PRO A 352 -6.64 11.53 0.83
N PRO A 353 -7.65 12.11 1.47
CA PRO A 353 -8.60 11.34 2.26
C PRO A 353 -9.38 10.42 1.32
N ILE A 354 -9.72 9.23 1.78
CA ILE A 354 -10.36 8.21 0.96
C ILE A 354 -11.72 7.75 1.51
N ILE A 355 -11.92 7.87 2.83
CA ILE A 355 -13.21 7.66 3.50
C ILE A 355 -13.38 8.74 4.57
N ILE A 356 -14.51 9.44 4.56
CA ILE A 356 -14.91 10.40 5.59
C ILE A 356 -16.34 10.06 6.01
N ASP A 357 -16.55 9.83 7.31
CA ASP A 357 -17.85 9.53 7.91
C ASP A 357 -18.61 8.38 7.20
N GLY A 358 -17.88 7.31 6.83
CA GLY A 358 -18.40 6.15 6.12
C GLY A 358 -18.62 6.38 4.61
N GLU A 359 -18.48 7.62 4.13
CA GLU A 359 -18.60 7.92 2.71
C GLU A 359 -17.25 7.70 2.00
N VAL A 360 -17.22 6.79 1.02
CA VAL A 360 -16.06 6.60 0.14
C VAL A 360 -15.97 7.79 -0.81
N LEU A 361 -14.83 8.48 -0.76
CA LEU A 361 -14.57 9.61 -1.65
C LEU A 361 -14.08 9.10 -3.01
N GLN A 362 -14.77 9.47 -4.09
CA GLN A 362 -14.34 9.14 -5.44
C GLN A 362 -13.15 10.01 -5.84
N ASN A 363 -12.00 9.38 -5.98
CA ASN A 363 -10.75 10.03 -6.34
C ASN A 363 -10.38 9.72 -7.81
N ASP A 364 -11.19 10.18 -8.75
CA ASP A 364 -11.02 9.90 -10.20
C ASP A 364 -9.69 10.40 -10.78
N TYR A 365 -8.94 11.16 -10.00
CA TYR A 365 -7.69 11.80 -10.39
C TYR A 365 -6.47 11.30 -9.60
N TRP A 366 -6.68 10.29 -8.74
CA TRP A 366 -5.64 9.58 -8.01
C TRP A 366 -5.60 8.11 -8.43
N VAL A 367 -5.55 7.90 -9.75
CA VAL A 367 -5.66 6.58 -10.39
C VAL A 367 -4.31 5.97 -10.75
N GLU A 368 -3.21 6.58 -10.32
CA GLU A 368 -1.88 6.00 -10.51
C GLU A 368 -1.70 4.73 -9.68
N LEU A 369 -1.10 3.73 -10.34
CA LEU A 369 -0.77 2.46 -9.70
C LEU A 369 0.57 2.58 -8.97
N ASN A 370 0.52 2.54 -7.66
CA ASN A 370 1.67 2.68 -6.78
C ASN A 370 1.57 1.73 -5.58
N PRO A 371 2.71 1.42 -4.92
CA PRO A 371 2.67 0.95 -3.54
C PRO A 371 1.96 1.99 -2.66
N ARG A 372 1.10 1.55 -1.75
CA ARG A 372 0.25 2.42 -0.93
C ARG A 372 0.40 2.10 0.54
N VAL A 373 0.27 3.13 1.35
CA VAL A 373 -0.01 3.01 2.79
C VAL A 373 -1.26 3.83 3.07
N CYS A 374 -2.22 3.20 3.70
CA CYS A 374 -3.44 3.88 4.15
C CYS A 374 -3.69 3.51 5.61
N ILE A 375 -4.17 4.48 6.35
CA ILE A 375 -4.65 4.28 7.72
C ILE A 375 -6.14 4.62 7.78
N GLY A 376 -6.89 3.84 8.54
CA GLY A 376 -8.31 4.08 8.79
C GLY A 376 -8.73 3.60 10.16
N GLN A 377 -9.99 3.87 10.49
CA GLN A 377 -10.64 3.39 11.68
C GLN A 377 -12.03 2.85 11.34
N SER A 378 -12.36 1.66 11.87
CA SER A 378 -13.63 1.01 11.63
C SER A 378 -14.77 1.63 12.50
N ASP A 379 -16.01 1.23 12.22
CA ASP A 379 -17.18 1.57 13.05
C ASP A 379 -17.14 0.91 14.44
N LYS A 380 -16.27 -0.08 14.63
CA LYS A 380 -15.94 -0.72 15.91
C LYS A 380 -14.69 -0.12 16.56
N TYR A 381 -14.22 1.00 16.06
CA TYR A 381 -13.05 1.75 16.55
C TYR A 381 -11.70 1.07 16.32
N GLU A 382 -11.62 -0.06 15.63
CA GLU A 382 -10.38 -0.77 15.31
C GLU A 382 -9.50 0.07 14.37
N MET A 383 -8.21 0.04 14.57
CA MET A 383 -7.26 0.69 13.68
C MET A 383 -6.91 -0.23 12.50
N LEU A 384 -7.06 0.30 11.29
CA LEU A 384 -6.88 -0.41 10.03
C LEU A 384 -5.64 0.15 9.32
N LEU A 385 -4.56 -0.64 9.25
CA LEU A 385 -3.32 -0.24 8.60
C LEU A 385 -3.13 -1.08 7.33
N LEU A 386 -3.36 -0.47 6.18
CA LEU A 386 -3.26 -1.12 4.87
C LEU A 386 -1.95 -0.76 4.20
N VAL A 387 -1.16 -1.77 3.84
CA VAL A 387 0.04 -1.59 3.01
C VAL A 387 -0.05 -2.44 1.76
N ILE A 388 0.08 -1.82 0.61
CA ILE A 388 0.04 -2.46 -0.71
C ILE A 388 1.44 -2.42 -1.33
N GLU A 389 1.93 -3.57 -1.77
CA GLU A 389 3.14 -3.71 -2.59
C GLU A 389 2.93 -3.22 -4.02
N GLY A 390 3.99 -2.78 -4.66
CA GLY A 390 3.94 -2.39 -6.08
C GLY A 390 5.33 -2.13 -6.66
N ARG A 391 5.38 -1.63 -7.92
CA ARG A 391 6.62 -1.36 -8.66
C ARG A 391 7.52 -2.59 -8.86
N LEU A 392 6.97 -3.79 -8.74
CA LEU A 392 7.63 -5.05 -9.03
C LEU A 392 7.21 -5.50 -10.44
N TYR A 393 7.63 -4.74 -11.43
CA TYR A 393 7.15 -4.87 -12.81
C TYR A 393 7.43 -6.24 -13.43
N THR A 394 8.53 -6.89 -13.05
CA THR A 394 8.89 -8.25 -13.51
C THR A 394 7.98 -9.34 -12.92
N GLU A 395 7.32 -9.05 -11.81
CA GLU A 395 6.37 -9.93 -11.14
C GLU A 395 4.91 -9.62 -11.51
N GLY A 396 4.70 -8.55 -12.31
CA GLY A 396 3.35 -8.09 -12.65
C GLY A 396 2.65 -7.33 -11.52
N ILE A 397 3.37 -7.00 -10.44
CA ILE A 397 2.84 -6.29 -9.27
C ILE A 397 3.14 -4.79 -9.45
N LEU A 398 2.15 -4.05 -9.91
CA LEU A 398 2.25 -2.62 -10.20
C LEU A 398 1.96 -1.76 -8.96
N GLY A 399 1.14 -2.27 -8.07
CA GLY A 399 0.47 -1.55 -7.01
C GLY A 399 -0.98 -1.22 -7.37
N THR A 400 -1.62 -0.35 -6.59
CA THR A 400 -3.01 0.02 -6.81
C THR A 400 -3.24 1.53 -6.67
N ASP A 401 -4.45 1.98 -7.05
CA ASP A 401 -4.90 3.34 -6.82
C ASP A 401 -5.58 3.48 -5.44
N VAL A 402 -5.84 4.71 -5.04
CA VAL A 402 -6.46 5.00 -3.73
C VAL A 402 -7.93 4.57 -3.65
N ASN A 403 -8.64 4.48 -4.78
CA ASN A 403 -10.03 4.04 -4.80
C ASN A 403 -10.13 2.55 -4.47
N GLU A 404 -9.17 1.75 -4.91
CA GLU A 404 -9.12 0.34 -4.52
C GLU A 404 -8.76 0.18 -3.05
N CYS A 405 -7.82 1.00 -2.53
CA CYS A 405 -7.53 1.03 -1.09
C CYS A 405 -8.80 1.37 -0.27
N ALA A 406 -9.59 2.34 -0.73
CA ALA A 406 -10.85 2.70 -0.08
C ALA A 406 -11.85 1.52 -0.05
N LYS A 407 -11.97 0.75 -1.14
CA LYS A 407 -12.84 -0.44 -1.20
C LYS A 407 -12.37 -1.54 -0.25
N ILE A 408 -11.05 -1.76 -0.16
CA ILE A 408 -10.49 -2.73 0.78
C ILE A 408 -10.87 -2.32 2.21
N LEU A 409 -10.60 -1.08 2.59
CA LEU A 409 -10.91 -0.60 3.94
C LEU A 409 -12.43 -0.55 4.23
N GLN A 410 -13.25 -0.21 3.22
CA GLN A 410 -14.71 -0.22 3.36
C GLN A 410 -15.27 -1.62 3.65
N ARG A 411 -14.68 -2.69 3.05
CA ARG A 411 -15.08 -4.07 3.37
C ARG A 411 -14.86 -4.41 4.84
N HIS A 412 -13.88 -3.75 5.48
CA HIS A 412 -13.57 -3.88 6.90
C HIS A 412 -14.22 -2.75 7.73
N ASN A 413 -15.37 -2.24 7.28
CA ASN A 413 -16.19 -1.25 7.97
C ASN A 413 -15.47 0.06 8.31
N ALA A 414 -14.45 0.47 7.55
CA ALA A 414 -13.78 1.74 7.79
C ALA A 414 -14.76 2.91 7.64
N VAL A 415 -14.82 3.78 8.63
CA VAL A 415 -15.61 5.02 8.63
C VAL A 415 -14.72 6.25 8.42
N LYS A 416 -13.43 6.14 8.71
CA LYS A 416 -12.41 7.15 8.43
C LYS A 416 -11.23 6.47 7.75
N ALA A 417 -10.71 7.03 6.68
CA ALA A 417 -9.45 6.57 6.11
C ALA A 417 -8.76 7.64 5.27
N MET A 418 -7.43 7.64 5.31
CA MET A 418 -6.57 8.53 4.55
C MET A 418 -5.39 7.76 3.97
N ASN A 419 -5.02 8.10 2.73
CA ASN A 419 -3.75 7.67 2.16
C ASN A 419 -2.61 8.49 2.78
N VAL A 420 -1.50 7.83 3.11
CA VAL A 420 -0.30 8.43 3.70
C VAL A 420 0.92 8.11 2.86
N ASP A 421 2.15 8.34 3.35
CA ASP A 421 3.35 8.14 2.54
C ASP A 421 3.52 6.68 2.12
N GLY A 422 3.48 6.48 0.83
CA GLY A 422 3.57 5.19 0.16
C GLY A 422 4.77 5.10 -0.79
N GLY A 423 4.54 4.57 -1.99
CA GLY A 423 5.60 4.42 -2.98
C GLY A 423 6.75 3.55 -2.45
N THR A 424 7.98 4.06 -2.54
CA THR A 424 9.16 3.36 -2.02
C THR A 424 9.15 3.23 -0.48
N SER A 425 8.34 4.05 0.20
CA SER A 425 8.19 4.02 1.66
C SER A 425 7.08 3.07 2.13
N ALA A 426 6.35 2.40 1.22
CA ALA A 426 5.33 1.44 1.60
C ALA A 426 5.96 0.20 2.25
N MET A 427 5.89 0.13 3.56
CA MET A 427 6.53 -0.89 4.39
C MET A 427 5.62 -1.26 5.55
N MET A 428 5.66 -2.55 5.93
CA MET A 428 5.06 -3.03 7.17
C MET A 428 6.06 -3.92 7.89
N TRP A 429 6.32 -3.60 9.14
CA TRP A 429 7.11 -4.38 10.06
C TRP A 429 6.18 -4.97 11.12
N TYR A 430 6.33 -6.27 11.40
CA TYR A 430 5.52 -6.97 12.38
C TYR A 430 6.37 -8.00 13.13
N ASP A 431 6.30 -8.02 14.44
CA ASP A 431 6.91 -8.99 15.35
C ASP A 431 8.37 -9.33 15.02
N GLY A 432 9.18 -8.31 14.77
CA GLY A 432 10.62 -8.47 14.53
C GLY A 432 11.03 -8.44 13.06
N GLU A 433 10.12 -8.59 12.09
CA GLU A 433 10.44 -8.75 10.68
C GLU A 433 9.66 -7.79 9.77
N TYR A 434 10.19 -7.54 8.57
CA TYR A 434 9.45 -6.84 7.52
C TYR A 434 8.59 -7.81 6.74
N VAL A 435 7.27 -7.75 6.96
CA VAL A 435 6.27 -8.52 6.22
C VAL A 435 5.94 -7.89 4.87
N ILE A 436 6.12 -6.56 4.74
CA ILE A 436 6.18 -5.84 3.45
C ILE A 436 7.41 -4.94 3.46
N ARG A 437 8.19 -5.01 2.39
CA ARG A 437 9.41 -4.21 2.19
C ARG A 437 9.18 -3.16 1.11
N GLY A 438 9.80 -2.00 1.25
CA GLY A 438 9.81 -0.99 0.21
C GLY A 438 10.35 -1.55 -1.11
N SER A 439 9.76 -1.16 -2.22
CA SER A 439 10.13 -1.60 -3.55
C SER A 439 10.54 -0.43 -4.46
N ASN A 440 11.48 -0.70 -5.34
CA ASN A 440 12.06 0.27 -6.25
C ASN A 440 12.15 -0.37 -7.66
N SER A 441 11.20 -0.03 -8.53
CA SER A 441 11.25 -0.27 -9.98
C SER A 441 11.42 -1.71 -10.49
N ALA A 442 12.00 -2.65 -9.77
CA ALA A 442 12.18 -4.04 -10.19
C ALA A 442 12.70 -4.95 -9.07
N THR A 443 13.12 -4.39 -7.96
CA THR A 443 13.66 -5.18 -6.85
C THR A 443 13.08 -4.70 -5.54
N ARG A 444 12.76 -5.64 -4.66
CA ARG A 444 12.54 -5.30 -3.26
C ARG A 444 13.86 -4.84 -2.67
N TYR A 445 13.81 -3.84 -1.83
CA TYR A 445 14.97 -3.55 -1.00
C TYR A 445 15.22 -4.73 -0.06
N THR A 446 16.49 -5.04 0.13
CA THR A 446 16.91 -5.99 1.18
C THR A 446 16.63 -5.47 2.60
N GLY A 447 16.24 -4.20 2.72
CA GLY A 447 15.78 -3.52 3.92
C GLY A 447 14.68 -2.52 3.59
N SER A 448 14.35 -1.65 4.53
CA SER A 448 13.47 -0.52 4.32
C SER A 448 14.30 0.76 4.09
N ARG A 449 13.63 1.85 3.71
CA ARG A 449 14.29 3.17 3.68
C ARG A 449 14.04 3.91 4.99
N PRO A 450 14.96 4.82 5.41
CA PRO A 450 14.73 5.68 6.55
C PRO A 450 13.53 6.61 6.33
N VAL A 451 12.72 6.75 7.38
CA VAL A 451 11.54 7.64 7.42
C VAL A 451 11.56 8.48 8.69
N PRO A 452 10.89 9.63 8.73
CA PRO A 452 10.93 10.52 9.90
C PRO A 452 10.13 9.97 11.07
N ASN A 453 9.04 9.28 10.80
CA ASN A 453 8.15 8.68 11.79
C ASN A 453 7.38 7.49 11.20
N ALA A 454 6.73 6.76 12.09
CA ALA A 454 5.92 5.60 11.77
C ALA A 454 4.63 5.61 12.60
N PHE A 455 3.57 5.02 12.09
CA PHE A 455 2.49 4.51 12.93
C PHE A 455 3.00 3.26 13.62
N VAL A 456 2.97 3.25 14.93
CA VAL A 456 3.44 2.15 15.76
C VAL A 456 2.30 1.67 16.66
N TYR A 457 2.00 0.39 16.58
CA TYR A 457 1.10 -0.27 17.52
C TYR A 457 1.93 -0.92 18.62
N HIS A 458 1.75 -0.44 19.85
CA HIS A 458 2.55 -0.82 21.00
C HIS A 458 2.15 -2.21 21.53
N LYS A 459 3.11 -2.93 22.10
CA LYS A 459 2.84 -4.17 22.82
C LYS A 459 2.02 -3.89 24.09
N VAL A 460 1.28 -4.89 24.52
CA VAL A 460 0.64 -4.85 25.85
C VAL A 460 1.72 -4.64 26.91
N GLU A 461 1.49 -3.70 27.82
CA GLU A 461 2.35 -3.53 28.98
C GLU A 461 2.21 -4.76 29.90
N GLU A 462 3.34 -5.37 30.29
CA GLU A 462 3.38 -6.53 31.18
C GLU A 462 3.15 -6.14 32.64
#